data_e96ec7fce7e19677bc4cb00187b8bdf4
#
_entry.id   e96ec7fce7e19677bc4cb00187b8bdf4
#
_cell.length_a   1.000
_cell.length_b   1.000
_cell.length_c   1.000
_cell.angle_alpha   90.00
_cell.angle_beta   90.00
_cell.angle_gamma   90.00
#
_symmetry.space_group_name_H-M   'P 1'
#
loop_
_entity.id
_entity.type
_entity.pdbx_description
1 polymer ?
#
loop_
_entity_poly.entity_id
_entity_poly.type
_entity_poly.pdbx_seq_one_letter_code
_entity_poly.pdbx_strand_id
1 'polypeptide(L)'
;MTCLVRLLILLLVVVLVGCGRQPVVLTPPPVGEVRLWQDASIFDAVRSALGSARQRVFVEMYEFDRPDLAAALTAARSRGADARLLVDPSVSASVRTARRLAGLGLHVRYYPLDDRRHQIDHVKLLLTEAEAVTGGMNWGRHSDRNHDYALEVRAAPLLDRLRAIFEQDWSLAGGVPARLPPVASAIAQTAPGEEIRSALESALARSRRLVVAEVFVLTDPDVIAGLAAAFRRGATVRILLDAGQDVNRPGYAILRAAGVAVRWYHPPPGAKLHAKAGLFDDRLLLGSANWSLSGLSVNHELDVVTDAGVATAAFKARFDADWEAAG
;
A
#
# COMPACT_ATOMS: atom_id res chain seq x y z
N MET A 1 72.41 2.28 -35.21
CA MET A 1 71.42 3.31 -34.95
C MET A 1 70.11 2.60 -34.83
N THR A 2 69.72 2.29 -33.57
CA THR A 2 68.52 1.50 -33.22
C THR A 2 67.47 2.46 -32.69
N CYS A 3 66.35 2.59 -33.39
CA CYS A 3 65.22 3.43 -33.02
C CYS A 3 64.23 2.61 -32.19
N LEU A 4 64.12 2.90 -30.91
CA LEU A 4 63.15 2.29 -30.00
C LEU A 4 61.79 3.02 -30.17
N VAL A 5 60.80 2.30 -30.68
CA VAL A 5 59.40 2.76 -30.67
C VAL A 5 58.78 2.37 -29.35
N ARG A 6 58.50 3.34 -28.47
CA ARG A 6 57.71 3.12 -27.23
C ARG A 6 56.21 3.15 -27.57
N LEU A 7 55.56 2.02 -27.44
CA LEU A 7 54.12 1.87 -27.55
C LEU A 7 53.48 2.31 -26.22
N LEU A 8 52.75 3.44 -26.22
CA LEU A 8 51.97 3.93 -25.09
C LEU A 8 50.62 3.21 -25.14
N ILE A 9 50.38 2.27 -24.24
CA ILE A 9 49.07 1.66 -24.03
C ILE A 9 48.27 2.59 -23.12
N LEU A 10 47.28 3.28 -23.68
CA LEU A 10 46.31 4.07 -22.94
C LEU A 10 45.25 3.11 -22.38
N LEU A 11 45.30 2.84 -21.09
CA LEU A 11 44.24 2.11 -20.38
C LEU A 11 43.03 3.04 -20.23
N LEU A 12 41.99 2.82 -21.01
CA LEU A 12 40.70 3.49 -20.86
C LEU A 12 39.96 2.82 -19.69
N VAL A 13 40.00 3.43 -18.51
CA VAL A 13 39.14 3.00 -17.38
C VAL A 13 37.74 3.52 -17.64
N VAL A 14 36.88 2.67 -18.17
CA VAL A 14 35.44 2.95 -18.24
C VAL A 14 34.87 2.80 -16.84
N VAL A 15 34.69 3.91 -16.13
CA VAL A 15 33.92 3.96 -14.91
C VAL A 15 32.43 3.81 -15.28
N LEU A 16 31.93 2.59 -15.20
CA LEU A 16 30.49 2.36 -15.22
C LEU A 16 29.90 3.00 -13.96
N VAL A 17 29.45 4.25 -14.08
CA VAL A 17 28.57 4.84 -13.10
C VAL A 17 27.25 4.10 -13.22
N GLY A 18 27.13 3.01 -12.45
CA GLY A 18 25.85 2.36 -12.23
C GLY A 18 24.93 3.40 -11.58
N CYS A 19 23.85 3.78 -12.26
CA CYS A 19 22.71 4.44 -11.62
C CYS A 19 22.08 3.48 -10.60
N GLY A 20 22.78 3.23 -9.51
CA GLY A 20 22.23 2.55 -8.35
C GLY A 20 21.15 3.46 -7.77
N ARG A 21 19.88 3.08 -7.94
CA ARG A 21 18.79 3.69 -7.19
C ARG A 21 19.18 3.59 -5.72
N GLN A 22 19.33 4.73 -5.05
CA GLN A 22 19.53 4.74 -3.60
C GLN A 22 18.29 4.11 -2.96
N PRO A 23 18.43 3.12 -2.06
CA PRO A 23 17.28 2.54 -1.40
C PRO A 23 16.56 3.64 -0.61
N VAL A 24 15.26 3.80 -0.85
CA VAL A 24 14.43 4.70 -0.07
C VAL A 24 14.39 4.16 1.35
N VAL A 25 14.99 4.88 2.29
CA VAL A 25 14.94 4.55 3.70
C VAL A 25 13.72 5.25 4.27
N LEU A 26 12.63 4.50 4.45
CA LEU A 26 11.43 5.02 5.08
C LEU A 26 11.68 5.20 6.59
N THR A 27 11.37 6.38 7.12
CA THR A 27 11.47 6.68 8.54
C THR A 27 10.13 6.39 9.20
N PRO A 28 10.05 5.47 10.16
CA PRO A 28 8.81 5.16 10.86
C PRO A 28 8.26 6.37 11.63
N PRO A 29 6.93 6.44 11.84
CA PRO A 29 6.32 7.50 12.63
C PRO A 29 6.60 7.36 14.12
N PRO A 30 6.43 8.44 14.92
CA PRO A 30 6.51 8.38 16.38
C PRO A 30 5.53 7.36 16.98
N VAL A 31 5.96 6.72 18.08
CA VAL A 31 5.14 5.74 18.81
C VAL A 31 3.88 6.41 19.38
N GLY A 32 2.73 5.79 19.22
CA GLY A 32 1.44 6.25 19.78
C GLY A 32 0.55 7.06 18.84
N GLU A 33 1.05 7.46 17.67
CA GLU A 33 0.29 8.23 16.68
C GLU A 33 -0.23 7.36 15.50
N VAL A 34 -0.08 6.05 15.61
CA VAL A 34 -0.55 5.08 14.61
C VAL A 34 -1.30 3.95 15.30
N ARG A 35 -2.51 3.67 14.84
CA ARG A 35 -3.37 2.59 15.31
C ARG A 35 -3.74 1.65 14.17
N LEU A 36 -3.66 0.34 14.41
CA LEU A 36 -4.14 -0.68 13.48
C LEU A 36 -5.62 -0.96 13.69
N TRP A 37 -6.37 -0.95 12.61
CA TRP A 37 -7.75 -1.40 12.53
C TRP A 37 -7.84 -2.64 11.63
N GLN A 38 -8.83 -3.50 11.89
CA GLN A 38 -8.96 -4.80 11.22
C GLN A 38 -10.40 -5.03 10.78
N ASP A 39 -10.58 -5.63 9.61
CA ASP A 39 -11.87 -6.12 9.14
C ASP A 39 -12.96 -5.03 9.14
N ALA A 40 -14.17 -5.36 9.56
CA ALA A 40 -15.30 -4.44 9.62
C ALA A 40 -15.05 -3.21 10.53
N SER A 41 -14.18 -3.34 11.55
CA SER A 41 -13.87 -2.22 12.46
C SER A 41 -13.12 -1.06 11.77
N ILE A 42 -12.51 -1.30 10.60
CA ILE A 42 -11.95 -0.23 9.76
C ILE A 42 -13.01 0.83 9.43
N PHE A 43 -14.26 0.40 9.21
CA PHE A 43 -15.35 1.33 8.92
C PHE A 43 -15.80 2.13 10.15
N ASP A 44 -15.50 1.70 11.38
CA ASP A 44 -15.71 2.51 12.58
C ASP A 44 -14.73 3.68 12.62
N ALA A 45 -13.45 3.43 12.29
CA ALA A 45 -12.46 4.49 12.16
C ALA A 45 -12.85 5.49 11.06
N VAL A 46 -13.26 4.99 9.88
CA VAL A 46 -13.70 5.83 8.75
C VAL A 46 -14.91 6.68 9.14
N ARG A 47 -15.94 6.11 9.78
CA ARG A 47 -17.12 6.85 10.23
C ARG A 47 -16.77 7.89 11.29
N SER A 48 -15.90 7.55 12.22
CA SER A 48 -15.40 8.47 13.25
C SER A 48 -14.70 9.69 12.62
N ALA A 49 -13.75 9.44 11.71
CA ALA A 49 -13.02 10.50 11.02
C ALA A 49 -13.94 11.39 10.18
N LEU A 50 -14.86 10.81 9.41
CA LEU A 50 -15.88 11.57 8.66
C LEU A 50 -16.79 12.37 9.56
N GLY A 51 -17.19 11.83 10.73
CA GLY A 51 -18.06 12.47 11.71
C GLY A 51 -17.42 13.67 12.41
N SER A 52 -16.11 13.59 12.69
CA SER A 52 -15.34 14.62 13.40
C SER A 52 -14.85 15.76 12.49
N ALA A 53 -14.68 15.50 11.19
CA ALA A 53 -14.14 16.46 10.22
C ALA A 53 -14.95 17.76 10.14
N ARG A 54 -14.24 18.91 10.14
CA ARG A 54 -14.83 20.27 10.06
C ARG A 54 -14.20 21.13 8.98
N GLN A 55 -12.93 20.91 8.64
CA GLN A 55 -12.20 21.74 7.69
C GLN A 55 -12.06 21.06 6.33
N ARG A 56 -11.67 19.78 6.31
CA ARG A 56 -11.45 19.03 5.08
C ARG A 56 -11.79 17.57 5.22
N VAL A 57 -12.23 16.98 4.11
CA VAL A 57 -12.35 15.54 3.92
C VAL A 57 -11.88 15.24 2.50
N PHE A 58 -10.72 14.62 2.36
CA PHE A 58 -10.18 14.19 1.09
C PHE A 58 -10.22 12.66 1.05
N VAL A 59 -10.81 12.13 -0.01
CA VAL A 59 -10.95 10.69 -0.22
C VAL A 59 -10.38 10.34 -1.58
N GLU A 60 -9.48 9.37 -1.61
CA GLU A 60 -9.02 8.70 -2.81
C GLU A 60 -9.34 7.23 -2.69
N MET A 61 -10.13 6.68 -3.63
CA MET A 61 -10.73 5.37 -3.42
C MET A 61 -10.95 4.61 -4.73
N TYR A 62 -10.35 3.41 -4.81
CA TYR A 62 -10.53 2.48 -5.91
C TYR A 62 -12.00 2.05 -6.06
N GLU A 63 -12.53 1.34 -5.06
CA GLU A 63 -13.92 0.87 -5.07
C GLU A 63 -14.75 1.57 -3.98
N PHE A 64 -15.77 2.33 -4.41
CA PHE A 64 -16.66 3.07 -3.52
C PHE A 64 -18.12 2.94 -3.93
N ASP A 65 -18.89 2.10 -3.21
CA ASP A 65 -20.35 2.03 -3.39
C ASP A 65 -21.13 1.83 -2.06
N ARG A 66 -20.48 2.09 -0.89
CA ARG A 66 -21.13 2.05 0.43
C ARG A 66 -22.02 3.27 0.64
N PRO A 67 -23.36 3.09 0.81
CA PRO A 67 -24.28 4.22 0.98
C PRO A 67 -24.08 4.99 2.29
N ASP A 68 -23.72 4.30 3.38
CA ASP A 68 -23.47 4.91 4.70
C ASP A 68 -22.29 5.88 4.65
N LEU A 69 -21.19 5.50 3.99
CA LEU A 69 -20.03 6.37 3.86
C LEU A 69 -20.27 7.53 2.90
N ALA A 70 -21.03 7.30 1.83
CA ALA A 70 -21.45 8.38 0.92
C ALA A 70 -22.32 9.42 1.64
N ALA A 71 -23.23 8.98 2.51
CA ALA A 71 -24.04 9.86 3.36
C ALA A 71 -23.16 10.62 4.37
N ALA A 72 -22.21 9.95 5.02
CA ALA A 72 -21.29 10.57 5.99
C ALA A 72 -20.41 11.64 5.32
N LEU A 73 -19.92 11.39 4.09
CA LEU A 73 -19.14 12.33 3.30
C LEU A 73 -19.97 13.57 2.91
N THR A 74 -21.23 13.37 2.49
CA THR A 74 -22.18 14.46 2.21
C THR A 74 -22.44 15.28 3.48
N ALA A 75 -22.62 14.63 4.62
CA ALA A 75 -22.83 15.32 5.89
C ALA A 75 -21.61 16.15 6.32
N ALA A 76 -20.38 15.66 6.10
CA ALA A 76 -19.16 16.42 6.37
C ALA A 76 -19.13 17.72 5.52
N ARG A 77 -19.45 17.62 4.23
CA ARG A 77 -19.59 18.80 3.36
C ARG A 77 -20.66 19.77 3.86
N SER A 78 -21.81 19.26 4.27
CA SER A 78 -22.90 20.11 4.79
C SER A 78 -22.52 20.85 6.08
N ARG A 79 -21.53 20.35 6.82
CA ARG A 79 -20.92 21.03 7.98
C ARG A 79 -19.89 22.09 7.59
N GLY A 80 -19.60 22.25 6.30
CA GLY A 80 -18.67 23.26 5.76
C GLY A 80 -17.27 22.73 5.43
N ALA A 81 -16.99 21.43 5.56
CA ALA A 81 -15.71 20.87 5.19
C ALA A 81 -15.47 20.95 3.66
N ASP A 82 -14.24 21.24 3.23
CA ASP A 82 -13.79 21.04 1.85
C ASP A 82 -13.77 19.52 1.57
N ALA A 83 -14.81 19.03 0.89
CA ALA A 83 -14.97 17.61 0.61
C ALA A 83 -14.60 17.32 -0.85
N ARG A 84 -13.50 16.55 -1.03
CA ARG A 84 -12.98 16.15 -2.34
C ARG A 84 -12.95 14.64 -2.44
N LEU A 85 -13.34 14.13 -3.60
CA LEU A 85 -13.34 12.71 -3.93
C LEU A 85 -12.59 12.46 -5.23
N LEU A 86 -11.56 11.65 -5.17
CA LEU A 86 -10.82 11.11 -6.29
C LEU A 86 -11.12 9.63 -6.42
N VAL A 87 -11.49 9.16 -7.60
CA VAL A 87 -11.82 7.74 -7.83
C VAL A 87 -11.19 7.20 -9.10
N ASP A 88 -10.99 5.91 -9.12
CA ASP A 88 -10.62 5.16 -10.31
C ASP A 88 -11.78 5.15 -11.32
N PRO A 89 -11.60 5.64 -12.56
CA PRO A 89 -12.64 5.65 -13.59
C PRO A 89 -12.97 4.28 -14.16
N SER A 90 -12.13 3.25 -13.95
CA SER A 90 -12.37 1.89 -14.45
C SER A 90 -13.43 1.14 -13.63
N VAL A 91 -13.69 1.58 -12.39
CA VAL A 91 -14.67 0.96 -11.48
C VAL A 91 -16.04 1.60 -11.63
N SER A 92 -16.93 0.99 -12.38
CA SER A 92 -18.26 1.54 -12.69
C SER A 92 -19.12 1.88 -11.45
N ALA A 93 -18.96 1.12 -10.35
CA ALA A 93 -19.65 1.40 -9.09
C ALA A 93 -19.16 2.70 -8.44
N SER A 94 -17.85 2.93 -8.43
CA SER A 94 -17.23 4.17 -7.95
C SER A 94 -17.66 5.37 -8.79
N VAL A 95 -17.67 5.22 -10.11
CA VAL A 95 -18.13 6.27 -11.04
C VAL A 95 -19.59 6.66 -10.79
N ARG A 96 -20.48 5.67 -10.55
CA ARG A 96 -21.88 5.98 -10.21
C ARG A 96 -22.01 6.71 -8.88
N THR A 97 -21.29 6.29 -7.87
CA THR A 97 -21.26 6.97 -6.55
C THR A 97 -20.69 8.37 -6.66
N ALA A 98 -19.58 8.54 -7.39
CA ALA A 98 -18.92 9.82 -7.63
C ALA A 98 -19.84 10.83 -8.33
N ARG A 99 -20.55 10.42 -9.40
CA ARG A 99 -21.51 11.26 -10.10
C ARG A 99 -22.66 11.72 -9.20
N ARG A 100 -23.18 10.80 -8.36
CA ARG A 100 -24.22 11.15 -7.37
C ARG A 100 -23.71 12.17 -6.36
N LEU A 101 -22.51 11.99 -5.83
CA LEU A 101 -21.91 12.89 -4.86
C LEU A 101 -21.58 14.26 -5.48
N ALA A 102 -21.14 14.31 -6.75
CA ALA A 102 -20.96 15.55 -7.49
C ALA A 102 -22.29 16.32 -7.63
N GLY A 103 -23.40 15.63 -7.91
CA GLY A 103 -24.74 16.22 -7.93
C GLY A 103 -25.20 16.78 -6.58
N LEU A 104 -24.59 16.31 -5.46
CA LEU A 104 -24.79 16.83 -4.10
C LEU A 104 -23.75 17.92 -3.72
N GLY A 105 -22.95 18.38 -4.69
CA GLY A 105 -22.02 19.49 -4.54
C GLY A 105 -20.63 19.10 -4.03
N LEU A 106 -20.25 17.82 -3.96
CA LEU A 106 -18.87 17.44 -3.68
C LEU A 106 -17.97 17.77 -4.88
N HIS A 107 -16.72 18.10 -4.60
CA HIS A 107 -15.70 18.21 -5.64
C HIS A 107 -15.23 16.79 -6.00
N VAL A 108 -15.42 16.40 -7.25
CA VAL A 108 -15.09 15.05 -7.73
C VAL A 108 -14.13 15.12 -8.91
N ARG A 109 -13.13 14.26 -8.91
CA ARG A 109 -12.22 14.03 -10.02
C ARG A 109 -12.01 12.53 -10.25
N TYR A 110 -11.47 12.19 -11.41
CA TYR A 110 -11.12 10.84 -11.82
C TYR A 110 -9.63 10.79 -12.08
N TYR A 111 -8.96 9.77 -11.50
CA TYR A 111 -7.52 9.61 -11.66
C TYR A 111 -7.17 9.36 -13.15
N PRO A 112 -6.15 10.01 -13.71
CA PRO A 112 -5.76 9.82 -15.10
C PRO A 112 -4.95 8.52 -15.26
N LEU A 113 -5.62 7.44 -15.70
CA LEU A 113 -5.00 6.12 -15.88
C LEU A 113 -4.15 6.05 -17.15
N ASP A 114 -3.06 5.29 -17.10
CA ASP A 114 -2.33 4.85 -18.29
C ASP A 114 -2.95 3.54 -18.82
N ASP A 115 -3.89 3.68 -19.74
CA ASP A 115 -4.60 2.55 -20.35
C ASP A 115 -3.68 1.58 -21.08
N ARG A 116 -2.53 2.06 -21.60
CA ARG A 116 -1.55 1.20 -22.30
C ARG A 116 -0.88 0.21 -21.37
N ARG A 117 -0.78 0.57 -20.10
CA ARG A 117 -0.19 -0.28 -19.06
C ARG A 117 -1.25 -1.01 -18.24
N HIS A 118 -2.54 -0.83 -18.53
CA HIS A 118 -3.65 -1.32 -17.71
C HIS A 118 -3.52 -0.88 -16.25
N GLN A 119 -3.08 0.38 -16.05
CA GLN A 119 -2.94 0.98 -14.75
C GLN A 119 -4.31 1.17 -14.09
N ILE A 120 -4.36 0.99 -12.77
CA ILE A 120 -5.49 1.41 -11.94
C ILE A 120 -5.00 2.34 -10.83
N ASP A 121 -5.89 3.21 -10.38
CA ASP A 121 -5.74 3.93 -9.11
C ASP A 121 -6.30 3.05 -7.99
N HIS A 122 -5.41 2.35 -7.31
CA HIS A 122 -5.78 1.37 -6.30
C HIS A 122 -5.59 1.87 -4.86
N VAL A 123 -5.43 3.17 -4.68
CA VAL A 123 -5.33 3.83 -3.37
C VAL A 123 -6.63 3.69 -2.56
N LYS A 124 -6.52 3.62 -1.24
CA LYS A 124 -7.60 3.68 -0.26
C LYS A 124 -7.17 4.61 0.85
N LEU A 125 -7.52 5.89 0.68
CA LEU A 125 -7.15 6.98 1.59
C LEU A 125 -8.37 7.80 1.98
N LEU A 126 -8.56 7.98 3.27
CA LEU A 126 -9.34 9.06 3.86
C LEU A 126 -8.39 9.98 4.62
N LEU A 127 -8.44 11.28 4.34
CA LEU A 127 -7.64 12.29 5.02
C LEU A 127 -8.54 13.43 5.51
N THR A 128 -8.44 13.75 6.78
CA THR A 128 -9.06 14.93 7.41
C THR A 128 -7.99 15.91 7.89
N GLU A 129 -8.40 16.98 8.59
CA GLU A 129 -7.44 17.87 9.25
C GLU A 129 -6.70 17.23 10.42
N ALA A 130 -7.27 16.19 11.05
CA ALA A 130 -6.78 15.63 12.30
C ALA A 130 -6.18 14.22 12.16
N GLU A 131 -6.64 13.47 11.16
CA GLU A 131 -6.26 12.07 11.01
C GLU A 131 -6.40 11.58 9.58
N ALA A 132 -5.73 10.47 9.27
CA ALA A 132 -5.92 9.73 8.03
C ALA A 132 -6.21 8.27 8.33
N VAL A 133 -7.02 7.63 7.48
CA VAL A 133 -7.22 6.16 7.46
C VAL A 133 -6.82 5.65 6.09
N THR A 134 -5.82 4.76 6.06
CA THR A 134 -5.32 4.17 4.81
C THR A 134 -4.92 2.72 4.99
N GLY A 135 -5.02 1.91 3.93
CA GLY A 135 -4.71 0.48 3.99
C GLY A 135 -5.23 -0.29 2.79
N GLY A 136 -5.61 -1.56 2.98
CA GLY A 136 -6.10 -2.44 1.92
C GLY A 136 -7.60 -2.34 1.64
N MET A 137 -8.40 -1.87 2.61
CA MET A 137 -9.86 -1.99 2.58
C MET A 137 -10.54 -1.06 1.59
N ASN A 138 -11.21 -1.61 0.60
CA ASN A 138 -12.12 -0.88 -0.29
C ASN A 138 -13.38 -0.41 0.46
N TRP A 139 -14.03 0.64 -0.07
CA TRP A 139 -15.36 1.06 0.39
C TRP A 139 -16.49 0.44 -0.46
N GLY A 140 -16.29 -0.81 -0.85
CA GLY A 140 -17.29 -1.63 -1.53
C GLY A 140 -18.40 -2.07 -0.57
N ARG A 141 -19.60 -2.31 -1.10
CA ARG A 141 -20.81 -2.67 -0.33
C ARG A 141 -20.62 -3.88 0.59
N HIS A 142 -19.77 -4.81 0.21
CA HIS A 142 -19.51 -6.06 0.93
C HIS A 142 -18.08 -6.20 1.43
N SER A 143 -17.30 -5.12 1.37
CA SER A 143 -15.90 -5.13 1.79
C SER A 143 -15.73 -5.36 3.29
N ASP A 144 -16.74 -5.09 4.10
CA ASP A 144 -16.79 -5.38 5.53
C ASP A 144 -16.73 -6.87 5.89
N ARG A 145 -16.89 -7.76 4.91
CA ARG A 145 -16.74 -9.22 5.08
C ARG A 145 -15.30 -9.69 4.91
N ASN A 146 -14.46 -8.87 4.28
CA ASN A 146 -13.08 -9.21 4.00
C ASN A 146 -12.22 -9.15 5.27
N HIS A 147 -11.22 -10.02 5.32
CA HIS A 147 -10.11 -9.87 6.22
C HIS A 147 -9.09 -8.90 5.62
N ASP A 148 -8.91 -7.76 6.27
CA ASP A 148 -8.06 -6.67 5.77
C ASP A 148 -7.60 -5.76 6.92
N TYR A 149 -6.64 -4.89 6.65
CA TYR A 149 -6.05 -3.96 7.60
C TYR A 149 -6.07 -2.53 7.10
N ALA A 150 -6.17 -1.58 8.03
CA ALA A 150 -5.91 -0.18 7.80
C ALA A 150 -5.18 0.44 9.01
N LEU A 151 -4.40 1.47 8.75
CA LEU A 151 -3.81 2.32 9.77
C LEU A 151 -4.59 3.62 9.88
N GLU A 152 -4.95 3.98 11.10
CA GLU A 152 -5.31 5.33 11.49
C GLU A 152 -4.01 6.04 11.90
N VAL A 153 -3.75 7.16 11.26
CA VAL A 153 -2.51 7.94 11.42
C VAL A 153 -2.86 9.34 11.89
N ARG A 154 -2.22 9.82 12.95
CA ARG A 154 -2.39 11.17 13.52
C ARG A 154 -1.10 11.98 13.57
N ALA A 155 0.03 11.37 13.27
CA ALA A 155 1.33 12.04 13.22
C ALA A 155 1.35 13.16 12.20
N ALA A 156 1.60 14.40 12.62
CA ALA A 156 1.54 15.56 11.75
C ALA A 156 2.46 15.46 10.51
N PRO A 157 3.71 14.97 10.59
CA PRO A 157 4.55 14.80 9.40
C PRO A 157 3.98 13.82 8.37
N LEU A 158 3.27 12.78 8.83
CA LEU A 158 2.62 11.81 7.95
C LEU A 158 1.36 12.38 7.31
N LEU A 159 0.54 13.13 8.09
CA LEU A 159 -0.63 13.83 7.56
C LEU A 159 -0.22 14.84 6.50
N ASP A 160 0.86 15.57 6.71
CA ASP A 160 1.39 16.52 5.71
C ASP A 160 1.86 15.80 4.45
N ARG A 161 2.52 14.64 4.58
CA ARG A 161 2.92 13.84 3.42
C ARG A 161 1.72 13.28 2.67
N LEU A 162 0.75 12.70 3.37
CA LEU A 162 -0.49 12.18 2.76
C LEU A 162 -1.28 13.29 2.06
N ARG A 163 -1.35 14.47 2.67
CA ARG A 163 -1.97 15.63 2.03
C ARG A 163 -1.24 16.04 0.75
N ALA A 164 0.08 16.10 0.78
CA ALA A 164 0.87 16.45 -0.39
C ALA A 164 0.69 15.42 -1.53
N ILE A 165 0.58 14.12 -1.20
CA ILE A 165 0.28 13.05 -2.16
C ILE A 165 -1.12 13.26 -2.77
N PHE A 166 -2.15 13.41 -1.93
CA PHE A 166 -3.51 13.65 -2.43
C PHE A 166 -3.58 14.90 -3.33
N GLU A 167 -2.95 16.00 -2.96
CA GLU A 167 -2.94 17.23 -3.76
C GLU A 167 -2.17 17.05 -5.09
N GLN A 168 -1.13 16.24 -5.11
CA GLN A 168 -0.46 15.84 -6.35
C GLN A 168 -1.44 15.11 -7.27
N ASP A 169 -2.13 14.10 -6.77
CA ASP A 169 -3.04 13.25 -7.53
C ASP A 169 -4.28 14.03 -7.96
N TRP A 170 -4.77 14.90 -7.06
CA TRP A 170 -5.83 15.85 -7.39
C TRP A 170 -5.44 16.80 -8.52
N SER A 171 -4.20 17.29 -8.52
CA SER A 171 -3.70 18.18 -9.59
C SER A 171 -3.55 17.43 -10.90
N LEU A 172 -3.00 16.23 -10.90
CA LEU A 172 -2.92 15.35 -12.07
C LEU A 172 -4.30 15.08 -12.67
N ALA A 173 -5.29 14.76 -11.83
CA ALA A 173 -6.66 14.53 -12.24
C ALA A 173 -7.36 15.81 -12.76
N GLY A 174 -6.81 16.98 -12.47
CA GLY A 174 -7.20 18.27 -13.05
C GLY A 174 -6.47 18.66 -14.32
N GLY A 175 -5.63 17.77 -14.87
CA GLY A 175 -4.81 18.04 -16.05
C GLY A 175 -3.57 18.89 -15.80
N VAL A 176 -3.21 19.11 -14.52
CA VAL A 176 -2.00 19.84 -14.14
C VAL A 176 -0.93 18.85 -13.69
N PRO A 177 0.18 18.72 -14.44
CA PRO A 177 1.28 17.86 -14.04
C PRO A 177 1.81 18.26 -12.67
N ALA A 178 1.88 17.29 -11.76
CA ALA A 178 2.45 17.48 -10.43
C ALA A 178 3.31 16.26 -10.08
N ARG A 179 4.45 16.51 -9.45
CA ARG A 179 5.33 15.46 -8.95
C ARG A 179 5.98 15.92 -7.66
N LEU A 180 5.79 15.16 -6.63
CA LEU A 180 6.45 15.41 -5.37
C LEU A 180 7.94 15.02 -5.44
N PRO A 181 8.82 15.77 -4.78
CA PRO A 181 10.19 15.35 -4.62
C PRO A 181 10.24 14.06 -3.78
N PRO A 182 11.19 13.15 -4.05
CA PRO A 182 11.44 12.01 -3.18
C PRO A 182 11.86 12.52 -1.79
N VAL A 183 11.20 12.00 -0.75
CA VAL A 183 11.53 12.31 0.64
C VAL A 183 11.61 11.01 1.43
N ALA A 184 12.49 10.96 2.44
CA ALA A 184 12.47 9.90 3.42
C ALA A 184 11.17 10.04 4.23
N SER A 185 10.25 9.09 4.07
CA SER A 185 8.94 9.09 4.69
C SER A 185 8.55 7.67 5.05
N ALA A 186 7.62 7.52 5.99
CA ALA A 186 6.95 6.26 6.26
C ALA A 186 5.84 5.94 5.23
N ILE A 187 5.57 6.86 4.31
CA ILE A 187 4.56 6.73 3.25
C ILE A 187 5.25 6.49 1.92
N ALA A 188 4.90 5.41 1.24
CA ALA A 188 5.46 4.99 -0.04
C ALA A 188 4.39 4.93 -1.13
N GLN A 189 4.76 5.26 -2.36
CA GLN A 189 3.90 5.21 -3.55
C GLN A 189 4.52 4.33 -4.65
N THR A 190 3.68 3.67 -5.46
CA THR A 190 4.15 2.99 -6.68
C THR A 190 4.25 3.96 -7.84
N ALA A 191 3.19 4.72 -8.14
CA ALA A 191 3.21 5.76 -9.17
C ALA A 191 2.78 7.10 -8.52
N PRO A 192 3.52 8.17 -8.82
CA PRO A 192 4.59 8.29 -9.83
C PRO A 192 5.98 7.77 -9.40
N GLY A 193 6.10 6.95 -8.36
CA GLY A 193 7.36 6.38 -7.88
C GLY A 193 7.39 4.84 -7.91
N GLU A 194 8.44 4.25 -7.38
CA GLU A 194 8.59 2.81 -7.13
C GLU A 194 8.99 2.58 -5.65
N GLU A 195 8.51 3.44 -4.79
CA GLU A 195 8.92 3.48 -3.38
C GLU A 195 8.45 2.23 -2.63
N ILE A 196 7.25 1.71 -2.95
CA ILE A 196 6.70 0.51 -2.30
C ILE A 196 7.57 -0.71 -2.62
N ARG A 197 7.95 -0.92 -3.89
CA ARG A 197 8.86 -2.00 -4.28
C ARG A 197 10.16 -1.91 -3.49
N SER A 198 10.80 -0.74 -3.49
CA SER A 198 12.06 -0.51 -2.80
C SER A 198 11.95 -0.72 -1.28
N ALA A 199 10.82 -0.33 -0.67
CA ALA A 199 10.54 -0.53 0.75
C ALA A 199 10.42 -2.02 1.08
N LEU A 200 9.65 -2.78 0.30
CA LEU A 200 9.41 -4.20 0.49
C LEU A 200 10.70 -5.01 0.29
N GLU A 201 11.44 -4.78 -0.81
CA GLU A 201 12.72 -5.44 -1.07
C GLU A 201 13.75 -5.14 0.01
N SER A 202 13.82 -3.89 0.48
CA SER A 202 14.68 -3.47 1.59
C SER A 202 14.31 -4.14 2.91
N ALA A 203 13.01 -4.26 3.21
CA ALA A 203 12.52 -4.95 4.40
C ALA A 203 12.89 -6.43 4.36
N LEU A 204 12.64 -7.11 3.23
CA LEU A 204 13.04 -8.50 3.02
C LEU A 204 14.56 -8.70 3.15
N ALA A 205 15.37 -7.84 2.53
CA ALA A 205 16.83 -7.96 2.57
C ALA A 205 17.41 -7.78 3.98
N ARG A 206 16.77 -6.97 4.83
CA ARG A 206 17.24 -6.68 6.20
C ARG A 206 16.75 -7.67 7.24
N SER A 207 15.63 -8.35 7.01
CA SER A 207 15.04 -9.27 7.99
C SER A 207 15.99 -10.40 8.38
N ARG A 208 16.15 -10.61 9.70
CA ARG A 208 17.05 -11.60 10.30
C ARG A 208 16.34 -12.55 11.26
N ARG A 209 15.21 -12.15 11.82
CA ARG A 209 14.50 -12.90 12.86
C ARG A 209 13.16 -13.43 12.38
N LEU A 210 12.33 -12.55 11.83
CA LEU A 210 10.92 -12.84 11.56
C LEU A 210 10.45 -12.15 10.29
N VAL A 211 9.75 -12.89 9.43
CA VAL A 211 8.88 -12.35 8.39
C VAL A 211 7.55 -13.07 8.49
N VAL A 212 6.48 -12.35 8.79
CA VAL A 212 5.11 -12.89 8.73
C VAL A 212 4.27 -11.98 7.84
N ALA A 213 3.47 -12.57 6.94
CA ALA A 213 2.70 -11.78 5.99
C ALA A 213 1.37 -12.44 5.65
N GLU A 214 0.37 -11.58 5.42
CA GLU A 214 -0.95 -11.91 4.91
C GLU A 214 -1.15 -11.20 3.58
N VAL A 215 -1.31 -11.97 2.51
CA VAL A 215 -1.24 -11.42 1.16
C VAL A 215 -2.36 -11.97 0.27
N PHE A 216 -3.17 -11.05 -0.27
CA PHE A 216 -4.22 -11.38 -1.21
C PHE A 216 -3.65 -11.96 -2.51
N VAL A 217 -2.68 -11.25 -3.14
CA VAL A 217 -2.01 -11.69 -4.36
C VAL A 217 -0.50 -11.59 -4.21
N LEU A 218 0.21 -12.73 -4.32
CA LEU A 218 1.66 -12.86 -4.30
C LEU A 218 2.13 -13.53 -5.59
N THR A 219 2.56 -12.72 -6.56
CA THR A 219 3.00 -13.22 -7.88
C THR A 219 4.31 -12.57 -8.36
N ASP A 220 4.80 -11.55 -7.64
CA ASP A 220 6.06 -10.89 -8.00
C ASP A 220 7.25 -11.82 -7.73
N PRO A 221 8.08 -12.13 -8.74
CA PRO A 221 9.17 -13.09 -8.60
C PRO A 221 10.27 -12.61 -7.65
N ASP A 222 10.54 -11.30 -7.60
CA ASP A 222 11.60 -10.74 -6.76
C ASP A 222 11.17 -10.78 -5.27
N VAL A 223 9.90 -10.53 -4.99
CA VAL A 223 9.34 -10.70 -3.64
C VAL A 223 9.38 -12.16 -3.20
N ILE A 224 8.98 -13.09 -4.06
CA ILE A 224 9.04 -14.54 -3.77
C ILE A 224 10.49 -14.97 -3.51
N ALA A 225 11.43 -14.53 -4.34
CA ALA A 225 12.86 -14.80 -4.15
C ALA A 225 13.40 -14.17 -2.86
N GLY A 226 12.96 -12.96 -2.52
CA GLY A 226 13.31 -12.23 -1.30
C GLY A 226 12.84 -12.96 -0.02
N LEU A 227 11.61 -13.48 -0.02
CA LEU A 227 11.06 -14.31 1.07
C LEU A 227 11.87 -15.58 1.28
N ALA A 228 12.17 -16.31 0.20
CA ALA A 228 13.00 -17.49 0.24
C ALA A 228 14.45 -17.16 0.69
N ALA A 229 14.99 -16.03 0.30
CA ALA A 229 16.30 -15.57 0.74
C ALA A 229 16.34 -15.20 2.22
N ALA A 230 15.27 -14.56 2.75
CA ALA A 230 15.15 -14.28 4.19
C ALA A 230 15.15 -15.59 5.01
N PHE A 231 14.39 -16.61 4.57
CA PHE A 231 14.39 -17.94 5.17
C PHE A 231 15.79 -18.58 5.16
N ARG A 232 16.49 -18.57 4.02
CA ARG A 232 17.86 -19.11 3.92
C ARG A 232 18.87 -18.39 4.81
N ARG A 233 18.63 -17.13 5.17
CA ARG A 233 19.44 -16.36 6.14
C ARG A 233 19.13 -16.71 7.60
N GLY A 234 18.15 -17.57 7.85
CA GLY A 234 17.76 -18.04 9.18
C GLY A 234 16.57 -17.31 9.81
N ALA A 235 15.92 -16.40 9.09
CA ALA A 235 14.69 -15.79 9.57
C ALA A 235 13.55 -16.82 9.58
N THR A 236 12.68 -16.77 10.59
CA THR A 236 11.39 -17.47 10.53
C THR A 236 10.50 -16.77 9.53
N VAL A 237 10.07 -17.46 8.46
CA VAL A 237 9.19 -16.92 7.43
C VAL A 237 7.89 -17.71 7.39
N ARG A 238 6.74 -17.03 7.61
CA ARG A 238 5.39 -17.61 7.58
C ARG A 238 4.48 -16.73 6.75
N ILE A 239 3.79 -17.30 5.78
CA ILE A 239 2.96 -16.57 4.81
C ILE A 239 1.56 -17.18 4.76
N LEU A 240 0.53 -16.32 4.90
CA LEU A 240 -0.86 -16.66 4.60
C LEU A 240 -1.25 -16.10 3.25
N LEU A 241 -1.81 -16.94 2.38
CA LEU A 241 -2.30 -16.57 1.05
C LEU A 241 -3.79 -16.86 0.92
N ASP A 242 -4.53 -15.98 0.26
CA ASP A 242 -5.94 -16.19 -0.04
C ASP A 242 -6.14 -17.44 -0.91
N ALA A 243 -6.93 -18.40 -0.40
CA ALA A 243 -7.19 -19.67 -1.09
C ALA A 243 -8.08 -19.50 -2.34
N GLY A 244 -8.80 -18.38 -2.46
CA GLY A 244 -9.63 -18.03 -3.60
C GLY A 244 -8.85 -17.47 -4.79
N GLN A 245 -7.54 -17.21 -4.63
CA GLN A 245 -6.70 -16.63 -5.67
C GLN A 245 -5.79 -17.70 -6.33
N ASP A 246 -6.26 -18.33 -7.39
CA ASP A 246 -5.48 -19.37 -8.12
C ASP A 246 -4.13 -18.86 -8.63
N VAL A 247 -4.00 -17.55 -8.88
CA VAL A 247 -2.73 -16.91 -9.29
C VAL A 247 -1.62 -17.04 -8.25
N ASN A 248 -1.93 -17.33 -6.99
CA ASN A 248 -0.96 -17.58 -5.92
C ASN A 248 -0.30 -18.96 -5.98
N ARG A 249 -0.88 -19.94 -6.72
CA ARG A 249 -0.39 -21.33 -6.74
C ARG A 249 1.09 -21.49 -7.12
N PRO A 250 1.62 -20.78 -8.14
CA PRO A 250 3.05 -20.87 -8.47
C PRO A 250 3.93 -20.32 -7.34
N GLY A 251 3.61 -19.16 -6.78
CA GLY A 251 4.36 -18.58 -5.66
C GLY A 251 4.33 -19.47 -4.42
N TYR A 252 3.17 -20.03 -4.08
CA TYR A 252 3.01 -21.02 -3.01
C TYR A 252 3.94 -22.22 -3.21
N ALA A 253 3.94 -22.83 -4.42
CA ALA A 253 4.77 -23.99 -4.71
C ALA A 253 6.27 -23.69 -4.60
N ILE A 254 6.71 -22.54 -5.13
CA ILE A 254 8.12 -22.10 -5.07
C ILE A 254 8.55 -21.90 -3.62
N LEU A 255 7.78 -21.21 -2.80
CA LEU A 255 8.09 -20.94 -1.41
C LEU A 255 8.12 -22.23 -0.58
N ARG A 256 7.16 -23.14 -0.80
CA ARG A 256 7.14 -24.47 -0.14
C ARG A 256 8.36 -25.30 -0.52
N ALA A 257 8.75 -25.32 -1.79
CA ALA A 257 9.95 -26.01 -2.25
C ALA A 257 11.24 -25.43 -1.66
N ALA A 258 11.25 -24.11 -1.37
CA ALA A 258 12.36 -23.44 -0.68
C ALA A 258 12.39 -23.66 0.83
N GLY A 259 11.41 -24.39 1.42
CA GLY A 259 11.30 -24.67 2.84
C GLY A 259 10.55 -23.61 3.65
N VAL A 260 10.02 -22.58 2.99
CA VAL A 260 9.21 -21.53 3.65
C VAL A 260 7.87 -22.09 4.10
N ALA A 261 7.46 -21.73 5.31
CA ALA A 261 6.14 -22.11 5.82
C ALA A 261 5.05 -21.21 5.17
N VAL A 262 4.25 -21.81 4.31
CA VAL A 262 3.12 -21.13 3.62
C VAL A 262 1.85 -21.94 3.85
N ARG A 263 0.75 -21.26 4.19
CA ARG A 263 -0.58 -21.84 4.36
C ARG A 263 -1.61 -21.10 3.52
N TRP A 264 -2.69 -21.80 3.18
CA TRP A 264 -3.87 -21.20 2.56
C TRP A 264 -4.81 -20.68 3.64
N TYR A 265 -5.15 -19.39 3.56
CA TYR A 265 -6.23 -18.83 4.34
C TYR A 265 -7.56 -19.08 3.62
N HIS A 266 -8.52 -19.68 4.32
CA HIS A 266 -9.84 -20.01 3.80
C HIS A 266 -10.88 -19.03 4.39
N PRO A 267 -11.16 -17.91 3.71
CA PRO A 267 -12.15 -16.95 4.21
C PRO A 267 -13.56 -17.55 4.20
N PRO A 268 -14.48 -17.01 5.01
CA PRO A 268 -15.89 -17.37 4.90
C PRO A 268 -16.45 -17.15 3.48
N PRO A 269 -17.52 -17.85 3.08
CA PRO A 269 -18.12 -17.69 1.75
C PRO A 269 -18.46 -16.22 1.44
N GLY A 270 -17.99 -15.74 0.28
CA GLY A 270 -18.17 -14.36 -0.18
C GLY A 270 -17.24 -13.33 0.46
N ALA A 271 -16.30 -13.75 1.31
CA ALA A 271 -15.21 -12.94 1.85
C ALA A 271 -13.88 -13.27 1.15
N LYS A 272 -12.85 -12.47 1.45
CA LYS A 272 -11.47 -12.64 0.95
C LYS A 272 -10.50 -12.37 2.09
N LEU A 273 -9.34 -13.03 2.07
CA LEU A 273 -8.15 -12.48 2.71
C LEU A 273 -7.63 -11.37 1.78
N HIS A 274 -8.08 -10.13 1.99
CA HIS A 274 -7.76 -9.02 1.07
C HIS A 274 -6.55 -8.21 1.55
N ALA A 275 -5.89 -8.62 2.62
CA ALA A 275 -4.72 -7.98 3.19
C ALA A 275 -3.51 -7.94 2.24
N LYS A 276 -2.71 -6.91 2.34
CA LYS A 276 -1.38 -6.75 1.74
C LYS A 276 -0.48 -6.20 2.84
N ALA A 277 -0.16 -7.06 3.79
CA ALA A 277 0.53 -6.68 5.01
C ALA A 277 1.65 -7.66 5.37
N GLY A 278 2.78 -7.12 5.81
CA GLY A 278 3.90 -7.93 6.27
C GLY A 278 4.64 -7.28 7.42
N LEU A 279 4.94 -8.07 8.45
CA LEU A 279 5.82 -7.70 9.56
C LEU A 279 7.22 -8.27 9.31
N PHE A 280 8.20 -7.39 9.23
CA PHE A 280 9.59 -7.66 8.94
C PHE A 280 10.42 -7.28 10.16
N ASP A 281 10.79 -8.27 10.98
CA ASP A 281 11.36 -8.13 12.31
C ASP A 281 10.43 -7.30 13.23
N ASP A 282 10.62 -5.99 13.32
CA ASP A 282 9.85 -5.04 14.11
C ASP A 282 9.11 -3.98 13.28
N ARG A 283 9.14 -4.10 11.95
CA ARG A 283 8.52 -3.14 11.03
C ARG A 283 7.35 -3.75 10.29
N LEU A 284 6.20 -3.14 10.41
CA LEU A 284 4.99 -3.47 9.67
C LEU A 284 4.91 -2.60 8.40
N LEU A 285 4.78 -3.24 7.25
CA LEU A 285 4.45 -2.61 5.97
C LEU A 285 3.07 -3.10 5.57
N LEU A 286 2.16 -2.18 5.34
CA LEU A 286 0.82 -2.50 4.86
C LEU A 286 0.24 -1.36 4.01
N GLY A 287 -0.66 -1.70 3.10
CA GLY A 287 -1.34 -0.72 2.26
C GLY A 287 -2.21 -1.36 1.20
N SER A 288 -2.27 -0.70 0.07
CA SER A 288 -3.10 -1.10 -1.05
C SER A 288 -2.39 -2.04 -2.03
N ALA A 289 -1.06 -2.06 -2.06
CA ALA A 289 -0.28 -2.73 -3.09
C ALA A 289 -0.28 -4.24 -2.96
N ASN A 290 -0.88 -4.95 -3.92
CA ASN A 290 -0.65 -6.37 -4.07
C ASN A 290 0.84 -6.65 -4.36
N TRP A 291 1.35 -7.76 -3.85
CA TRP A 291 2.74 -8.17 -4.09
C TRP A 291 2.86 -8.83 -5.47
N SER A 292 2.57 -8.05 -6.48
CA SER A 292 2.54 -8.40 -7.90
C SER A 292 3.24 -7.33 -8.74
N LEU A 293 3.59 -7.66 -9.97
CA LEU A 293 4.19 -6.69 -10.90
C LEU A 293 3.29 -5.45 -11.04
N SER A 294 1.97 -5.65 -11.19
CA SER A 294 1.04 -4.53 -11.33
C SER A 294 1.00 -3.65 -10.08
N GLY A 295 0.86 -4.23 -8.88
CA GLY A 295 0.84 -3.49 -7.62
C GLY A 295 2.15 -2.77 -7.31
N LEU A 296 3.29 -3.37 -7.66
CA LEU A 296 4.61 -2.83 -7.28
C LEU A 296 5.26 -1.93 -8.34
N SER A 297 4.71 -1.86 -9.59
CA SER A 297 5.39 -1.12 -10.68
C SER A 297 4.46 -0.44 -11.69
N VAL A 298 3.14 -0.67 -11.63
CA VAL A 298 2.20 -0.17 -12.65
C VAL A 298 1.11 0.69 -12.05
N ASN A 299 0.37 0.14 -11.08
CA ASN A 299 -0.76 0.82 -10.47
C ASN A 299 -0.32 2.06 -9.68
N HIS A 300 -1.28 2.93 -9.40
CA HIS A 300 -1.12 3.92 -8.35
C HIS A 300 -1.56 3.30 -7.01
N GLU A 301 -0.63 3.18 -6.08
CA GLU A 301 -0.80 2.48 -4.80
C GLU A 301 -0.20 3.31 -3.67
N LEU A 302 -0.63 3.06 -2.43
CA LEU A 302 -0.17 3.75 -1.23
C LEU A 302 0.01 2.77 -0.09
N ASP A 303 1.23 2.64 0.41
CA ASP A 303 1.58 1.82 1.56
C ASP A 303 2.24 2.64 2.68
N VAL A 304 2.11 2.16 3.90
CA VAL A 304 2.70 2.75 5.11
C VAL A 304 3.64 1.76 5.77
N VAL A 305 4.79 2.26 6.23
CA VAL A 305 5.72 1.52 7.09
C VAL A 305 5.65 2.10 8.50
N THR A 306 5.49 1.24 9.51
CA THR A 306 5.48 1.65 10.91
C THR A 306 6.22 0.64 11.80
N ASP A 307 6.90 1.13 12.84
CA ASP A 307 7.44 0.35 13.95
C ASP A 307 6.69 0.64 15.27
N ALA A 308 5.52 1.28 15.18
CA ALA A 308 4.68 1.53 16.33
C ALA A 308 4.30 0.23 17.04
N GLY A 309 4.84 0.01 18.26
CA GLY A 309 4.76 -1.26 18.98
C GLY A 309 3.32 -1.75 19.16
N VAL A 310 2.33 -0.86 19.33
CA VAL A 310 0.92 -1.23 19.43
C VAL A 310 0.39 -1.80 18.12
N ALA A 311 0.73 -1.17 16.98
CA ALA A 311 0.26 -1.62 15.67
C ALA A 311 0.94 -2.95 15.25
N THR A 312 2.27 -3.06 15.45
CA THR A 312 3.03 -4.27 15.11
C THR A 312 2.62 -5.46 15.98
N ALA A 313 2.38 -5.24 17.27
CA ALA A 313 1.90 -6.28 18.19
C ALA A 313 0.47 -6.73 17.84
N ALA A 314 -0.43 -5.79 17.50
CA ALA A 314 -1.79 -6.11 17.09
C ALA A 314 -1.81 -6.95 15.79
N PHE A 315 -1.02 -6.56 14.79
CA PHE A 315 -0.86 -7.35 13.56
C PHE A 315 -0.31 -8.74 13.85
N LYS A 316 0.76 -8.83 14.66
CA LYS A 316 1.38 -10.12 15.00
C LYS A 316 0.41 -11.06 15.72
N ALA A 317 -0.35 -10.53 16.67
CA ALA A 317 -1.33 -11.32 17.41
C ALA A 317 -2.44 -11.85 16.51
N ARG A 318 -2.92 -11.02 15.56
CA ARG A 318 -3.93 -11.44 14.59
C ARG A 318 -3.35 -12.48 13.63
N PHE A 319 -2.20 -12.22 13.05
CA PHE A 319 -1.50 -13.19 12.19
C PHE A 319 -1.33 -14.55 12.86
N ASP A 320 -0.93 -14.59 14.14
CA ASP A 320 -0.74 -15.85 14.86
C ASP A 320 -2.06 -16.62 15.00
N ALA A 321 -3.17 -15.93 15.31
CA ALA A 321 -4.49 -16.55 15.38
C ALA A 321 -4.94 -17.11 14.02
N ASP A 322 -4.76 -16.34 12.95
CA ASP A 322 -5.12 -16.77 11.59
C ASP A 322 -4.20 -17.90 11.09
N TRP A 323 -2.91 -17.87 11.48
CA TRP A 323 -1.98 -18.95 11.20
C TRP A 323 -2.40 -20.27 11.83
N GLU A 324 -2.81 -20.26 13.10
CA GLU A 324 -3.29 -21.45 13.79
C GLU A 324 -4.60 -21.97 13.17
N ALA A 325 -5.50 -21.07 12.79
CA ALA A 325 -6.78 -21.43 12.15
C ALA A 325 -6.60 -22.02 10.75
N ALA A 326 -5.52 -21.69 10.05
CA ALA A 326 -5.19 -22.16 8.70
C ALA A 326 -4.39 -23.47 8.68
N GLY A 327 -4.12 -24.09 9.83
CA GLY A 327 -3.22 -25.22 10.03
C GLY A 327 -3.85 -26.59 10.01
#